data_e2b5aadf473ff54aac6074ab0d2c707a
#
_entry.id   e2b5aadf473ff54aac6074ab0d2c707a
#
_cell.length_a   1.000
_cell.length_b   1.000
_cell.length_c   1.000
_cell.angle_alpha   90.00
_cell.angle_beta   90.00
_cell.angle_gamma   90.00
#
_symmetry.space_group_name_H-M   'P 1'
#
loop_
_entity.id
_entity.type
_entity.pdbx_description
1 polymer ?
#
loop_
_entity_poly.entity_id
_entity_poly.type
_entity_poly.pdbx_seq_one_letter_code
_entity_poly.pdbx_strand_id
1 'polypeptide(L)'
;MRPPRLFNLMLTAFALVIVLGISGMVLSFWLVMGQANPGERRWMEAEMAARARATELAAYYRQTGSWRDVERQMGPLPQGFGDIKGSTWLLDANGRIVAGRRRPPILRGNEAVRRIPIIVDGRQVGTLVISVVDDEEAFPVGSVDRRTILLGIIGAGAGLMTILLVLATIFSRQLSTPLRHISAAAHAIAAGDHSSRVQPANVRELADLAASFNRMAAALQQADQQRRQLTADIAHELRTPLSIIKGRLEGIQDGVYEADDEQIEALLAEVALLERLINDLHLLALADAGQLPLYRETVSPVMLVNEAIRSFTQSATERKVALTTTIPSDLPDVDVDPQRIAQVLGNLISNALRHTPPGGEINLAVTADADNVTFHVRDTGSGIDSADLPHIFDRFYRSDRSRTRSSGGAGLGLAIARRLVEAHGGQIWATSQLGHGTTVSFRVPVASPLSPATSYEQEPAIHPTQWPL
;
A
#
# COMPACT_ATOMS: atom_id res chain seq x y z
N MET A 1 13.32 -11.04 -14.51
CA MET A 1 13.31 -11.81 -13.26
C MET A 1 12.49 -11.06 -12.23
N ARG A 2 11.54 -11.71 -11.54
CA ARG A 2 10.78 -11.05 -10.47
C ARG A 2 11.71 -10.82 -9.26
N PRO A 3 11.73 -9.62 -8.66
CA PRO A 3 12.57 -9.35 -7.50
C PRO A 3 12.21 -10.29 -6.33
N PRO A 4 13.18 -10.68 -5.49
CA PRO A 4 12.94 -11.56 -4.35
C PRO A 4 12.01 -10.89 -3.33
N ARG A 5 11.22 -11.70 -2.63
CA ARG A 5 10.42 -11.21 -1.50
C ARG A 5 11.33 -10.88 -0.32
N LEU A 6 11.01 -9.82 0.42
CA LEU A 6 11.74 -9.39 1.61
C LEU A 6 11.93 -10.54 2.61
N PHE A 7 10.86 -11.29 2.86
CA PHE A 7 10.87 -12.45 3.74
C PHE A 7 11.91 -13.50 3.33
N ASN A 8 11.97 -13.85 2.05
CA ASN A 8 12.94 -14.83 1.56
C ASN A 8 14.38 -14.32 1.68
N LEU A 9 14.59 -13.03 1.44
CA LEU A 9 15.91 -12.41 1.59
C LEU A 9 16.37 -12.38 3.05
N MET A 10 15.46 -12.07 3.97
CA MET A 10 15.72 -12.14 5.42
C MET A 10 15.99 -13.59 5.86
N LEU A 11 15.14 -14.53 5.46
CA LEU A 11 15.26 -15.93 5.82
C LEU A 11 16.59 -16.52 5.35
N THR A 12 17.00 -16.25 4.11
CA THR A 12 18.28 -16.73 3.57
C THR A 12 19.47 -16.07 4.28
N ALA A 13 19.40 -14.78 4.62
CA ALA A 13 20.45 -14.08 5.36
C ALA A 13 20.59 -14.65 6.77
N PHE A 14 19.50 -14.86 7.51
CA PHE A 14 19.50 -15.47 8.84
C PHE A 14 20.00 -16.92 8.81
N ALA A 15 19.50 -17.73 7.85
CA ALA A 15 19.96 -19.11 7.69
C ALA A 15 21.47 -19.18 7.41
N LEU A 16 21.99 -18.28 6.57
CA LEU A 16 23.42 -18.20 6.28
C LEU A 16 24.25 -17.87 7.54
N VAL A 17 23.82 -16.91 8.35
CA VAL A 17 24.49 -16.54 9.61
C VAL A 17 24.51 -17.69 10.59
N ILE A 18 23.38 -18.39 10.74
CA ILE A 18 23.26 -19.54 11.64
C ILE A 18 24.19 -20.68 11.17
N VAL A 19 24.12 -21.03 9.87
CA VAL A 19 24.95 -22.11 9.31
C VAL A 19 26.43 -21.80 9.44
N LEU A 20 26.87 -20.59 9.10
CA LEU A 20 28.28 -20.17 9.24
C LEU A 20 28.74 -20.09 10.69
N GLY A 21 27.87 -19.61 11.59
CA GLY A 21 28.12 -19.56 13.02
C GLY A 21 28.30 -20.97 13.61
N ILE A 22 27.39 -21.87 13.33
CA ILE A 22 27.47 -23.27 13.77
C ILE A 22 28.71 -23.96 13.16
N SER A 23 28.94 -23.79 11.85
CA SER A 23 30.08 -24.41 11.15
C SER A 23 31.40 -23.90 11.71
N GLY A 24 31.52 -22.60 12.02
CA GLY A 24 32.69 -22.00 12.66
C GLY A 24 32.92 -22.56 14.06
N MET A 25 31.84 -22.72 14.83
CA MET A 25 31.91 -23.31 16.18
C MET A 25 32.33 -24.79 16.15
N VAL A 26 31.73 -25.56 15.21
CA VAL A 26 32.11 -26.99 15.03
C VAL A 26 33.52 -27.13 14.54
N LEU A 27 33.98 -26.31 13.61
CA LEU A 27 35.38 -26.32 13.13
C LEU A 27 36.35 -25.93 14.23
N SER A 28 36.05 -24.91 15.02
CA SER A 28 36.84 -24.51 16.18
C SER A 28 36.95 -25.64 17.23
N PHE A 29 35.79 -26.28 17.51
CA PHE A 29 35.72 -27.43 18.40
C PHE A 29 36.58 -28.63 17.87
N TRP A 30 36.46 -28.92 16.55
CA TRP A 30 37.21 -30.00 15.91
C TRP A 30 38.73 -29.74 15.88
N LEU A 31 39.14 -28.50 15.62
CA LEU A 31 40.56 -28.10 15.67
C LEU A 31 41.13 -28.19 17.10
N VAL A 32 40.38 -27.79 18.11
CA VAL A 32 40.77 -27.89 19.51
C VAL A 32 40.83 -29.36 19.96
N MET A 33 39.84 -30.17 19.62
CA MET A 33 39.76 -31.59 19.95
C MET A 33 40.71 -32.44 19.12
N GLY A 34 40.99 -32.07 17.86
CA GLY A 34 41.98 -32.77 17.02
C GLY A 34 43.42 -32.61 17.50
N GLN A 35 43.72 -31.56 18.29
CA GLN A 35 44.99 -31.36 18.94
C GLN A 35 45.05 -31.92 20.39
N ALA A 36 43.90 -32.40 20.91
CA ALA A 36 43.88 -33.09 22.19
C ALA A 36 44.71 -34.38 22.09
N ASN A 37 45.75 -34.43 22.92
CA ASN A 37 46.73 -35.50 22.97
C ASN A 37 46.01 -36.87 23.14
N PRO A 38 46.32 -37.90 22.35
CA PRO A 38 45.76 -39.24 22.53
C PRO A 38 45.82 -39.75 23.96
N GLY A 39 46.81 -39.29 24.71
CA GLY A 39 46.96 -39.59 26.12
C GLY A 39 45.87 -39.04 27.03
N GLU A 40 45.42 -37.80 26.84
CA GLU A 40 44.35 -37.23 27.66
C GLU A 40 43.00 -37.93 27.45
N ARG A 41 42.68 -38.37 26.21
CA ARG A 41 41.47 -39.16 25.93
C ARG A 41 41.53 -40.51 26.67
N ARG A 42 42.62 -41.24 26.59
CA ARG A 42 42.81 -42.49 27.32
C ARG A 42 42.68 -42.31 28.82
N TRP A 43 43.27 -41.26 29.38
CA TRP A 43 43.12 -40.91 30.79
C TRP A 43 41.68 -40.63 31.19
N MET A 44 40.95 -39.89 30.38
CA MET A 44 39.52 -39.56 30.65
C MET A 44 38.64 -40.81 30.64
N GLU A 45 38.89 -41.72 29.68
CA GLU A 45 38.18 -42.98 29.57
C GLU A 45 38.52 -43.91 30.78
N ALA A 46 39.78 -43.96 31.19
CA ALA A 46 40.21 -44.75 32.37
C ALA A 46 39.62 -44.17 33.67
N GLU A 47 39.57 -42.87 33.83
CA GLU A 47 38.96 -42.23 35.00
C GLU A 47 37.46 -42.46 35.07
N MET A 48 36.73 -42.36 33.91
CA MET A 48 35.30 -42.67 33.87
C MET A 48 35.04 -44.15 34.24
N ALA A 49 35.77 -45.10 33.68
CA ALA A 49 35.66 -46.51 33.99
C ALA A 49 35.97 -46.82 35.47
N ALA A 50 36.96 -46.14 36.01
CA ALA A 50 37.34 -46.28 37.43
C ALA A 50 36.30 -45.68 38.38
N ARG A 51 35.67 -44.57 38.03
CA ARG A 51 34.53 -43.98 38.77
C ARG A 51 33.31 -44.89 38.76
N ALA A 52 33.01 -45.54 37.63
CA ALA A 52 31.98 -46.53 37.55
C ALA A 52 32.27 -47.70 38.49
N ARG A 53 33.50 -48.20 38.50
CA ARG A 53 33.93 -49.29 39.40
C ARG A 53 33.90 -48.90 40.88
N ALA A 54 34.25 -47.65 41.19
CA ALA A 54 34.13 -47.10 42.56
C ALA A 54 32.67 -47.06 43.03
N THR A 55 31.72 -46.77 42.14
CA THR A 55 30.28 -46.81 42.44
C THR A 55 29.80 -48.24 42.74
N GLU A 56 30.25 -49.24 41.97
CA GLU A 56 29.94 -50.65 42.24
C GLU A 56 30.52 -51.10 43.59
N LEU A 57 31.75 -50.71 43.91
CA LEU A 57 32.40 -50.98 45.19
C LEU A 57 31.66 -50.27 46.35
N ALA A 58 31.17 -49.09 46.16
CA ALA A 58 30.33 -48.36 47.13
C ALA A 58 29.00 -49.13 47.40
N ALA A 59 28.34 -49.64 46.37
CA ALA A 59 27.16 -50.47 46.51
C ALA A 59 27.43 -51.75 47.29
N TYR A 60 28.54 -52.43 46.94
CA TYR A 60 29.00 -53.60 47.68
C TYR A 60 29.19 -53.31 49.20
N TYR A 61 29.94 -52.28 49.53
CA TYR A 61 30.17 -51.89 50.94
C TYR A 61 28.86 -51.52 51.65
N ARG A 62 27.94 -50.88 50.99
CA ARG A 62 26.62 -50.57 51.58
C ARG A 62 25.84 -51.81 51.97
N GLN A 63 25.96 -52.90 51.19
CA GLN A 63 25.30 -54.15 51.46
C GLN A 63 25.96 -54.99 52.52
N THR A 64 27.31 -55.01 52.56
CA THR A 64 28.09 -55.92 53.40
C THR A 64 28.66 -55.29 54.65
N GLY A 65 28.75 -53.96 54.72
CA GLY A 65 29.33 -53.21 55.83
C GLY A 65 30.84 -53.40 55.98
N SER A 66 31.49 -54.17 55.12
CA SER A 66 32.94 -54.48 55.24
C SER A 66 33.60 -54.79 53.87
N TRP A 67 34.91 -54.65 53.76
CA TRP A 67 35.70 -55.02 52.57
C TRP A 67 36.15 -56.50 52.55
N ARG A 68 35.62 -57.35 53.51
CA ARG A 68 35.97 -58.77 53.55
C ARG A 68 35.39 -59.45 52.32
N ASP A 69 36.17 -60.33 51.70
CA ASP A 69 35.82 -61.16 50.52
C ASP A 69 35.41 -60.35 49.27
N VAL A 70 35.75 -59.03 49.15
CA VAL A 70 35.42 -58.18 48.01
C VAL A 70 35.94 -58.74 46.70
N GLU A 71 37.20 -59.31 46.70
CA GLU A 71 37.77 -59.96 45.48
C GLU A 71 37.05 -61.24 45.11
N ARG A 72 36.51 -61.99 46.07
CA ARG A 72 35.74 -63.22 45.82
C ARG A 72 34.38 -62.96 45.23
N GLN A 73 33.72 -61.89 45.70
CA GLN A 73 32.34 -61.57 45.27
C GLN A 73 32.30 -60.68 44.05
N MET A 74 33.21 -59.70 43.90
CA MET A 74 33.24 -58.78 42.80
C MET A 74 34.31 -59.05 41.73
N GLY A 75 35.05 -60.17 41.89
CA GLY A 75 36.20 -60.52 41.05
C GLY A 75 37.44 -59.68 41.30
N PRO A 76 38.58 -60.05 40.69
CA PRO A 76 39.83 -59.33 40.88
C PRO A 76 39.71 -57.90 40.32
N LEU A 77 40.44 -56.96 40.97
CA LEU A 77 40.52 -55.57 40.47
C LEU A 77 41.22 -55.58 39.10
N PRO A 78 40.73 -54.79 38.14
CA PRO A 78 41.29 -54.78 36.78
C PRO A 78 42.75 -54.30 36.80
N GLN A 79 43.57 -54.91 35.94
CA GLN A 79 44.98 -54.52 35.76
C GLN A 79 45.10 -53.43 34.71
N GLY A 80 44.32 -52.33 34.91
CA GLY A 80 44.20 -51.24 34.00
C GLY A 80 42.72 -50.96 33.65
N PHE A 81 42.48 -49.89 32.94
CA PHE A 81 41.15 -49.49 32.45
C PHE A 81 41.23 -49.13 30.96
N GLY A 82 40.44 -49.81 30.13
CA GLY A 82 40.54 -49.68 28.67
C GLY A 82 41.90 -50.14 28.15
N ASP A 83 42.48 -49.39 27.25
CA ASP A 83 43.83 -49.66 26.69
C ASP A 83 44.99 -49.28 27.60
N ILE A 84 44.74 -48.76 28.82
CA ILE A 84 45.75 -48.32 29.76
C ILE A 84 46.16 -49.48 30.65
N LYS A 85 47.41 -49.90 30.52
CA LYS A 85 48.05 -50.86 31.42
C LYS A 85 48.39 -50.17 32.69
N GLY A 86 47.96 -50.70 33.82
CA GLY A 86 48.25 -50.12 35.14
C GLY A 86 47.97 -51.12 36.25
N SER A 87 48.03 -50.62 37.45
CA SER A 87 47.68 -51.41 38.62
C SER A 87 46.61 -50.68 39.42
N THR A 88 45.69 -51.44 39.95
CA THR A 88 44.53 -50.89 40.71
C THR A 88 44.60 -51.47 42.14
N TRP A 89 44.45 -50.62 43.17
CA TRP A 89 44.35 -51.02 44.56
C TRP A 89 43.07 -50.42 45.16
N LEU A 90 42.46 -51.18 46.04
CA LEU A 90 41.43 -50.71 46.93
C LEU A 90 42.02 -50.52 48.35
N LEU A 91 41.95 -49.35 48.88
CA LEU A 91 42.32 -49.01 50.23
C LEU A 91 41.07 -48.87 51.11
N ASP A 92 41.14 -49.29 52.36
CA ASP A 92 40.13 -49.01 53.38
C ASP A 92 40.16 -47.53 53.85
N ALA A 93 39.30 -47.18 54.78
CA ALA A 93 39.27 -45.85 55.40
C ALA A 93 40.53 -45.46 56.14
N ASN A 94 41.35 -46.46 56.55
CA ASN A 94 42.57 -46.28 57.27
C ASN A 94 43.80 -46.32 56.32
N GLY A 95 43.60 -46.41 55.02
CA GLY A 95 44.69 -46.47 54.04
C GLY A 95 45.33 -47.83 53.87
N ARG A 96 44.78 -48.91 54.43
CA ARG A 96 45.32 -50.27 54.28
C ARG A 96 44.78 -50.92 52.99
N ILE A 97 45.65 -51.65 52.28
CA ILE A 97 45.23 -52.35 51.03
C ILE A 97 44.31 -53.50 51.42
N VAL A 98 43.09 -53.51 50.87
CA VAL A 98 42.08 -54.56 51.09
C VAL A 98 41.90 -55.43 49.85
N ALA A 99 42.25 -54.93 48.70
CA ALA A 99 42.20 -55.68 47.43
C ALA A 99 43.26 -55.10 46.46
N GLY A 100 43.72 -55.98 45.52
CA GLY A 100 44.74 -55.66 44.54
C GLY A 100 46.14 -56.32 44.83
N ARG A 101 47.13 -56.00 44.03
CA ARG A 101 48.51 -56.56 44.24
C ARG A 101 49.07 -56.27 45.64
N ARG A 102 49.67 -57.31 46.27
CA ARG A 102 50.15 -57.26 47.68
C ARG A 102 51.22 -56.24 47.98
N ARG A 103 51.86 -55.59 47.01
CA ARG A 103 52.84 -54.49 47.22
C ARG A 103 52.37 -53.24 46.46
N PRO A 104 52.27 -52.08 47.13
CA PRO A 104 52.09 -50.85 46.40
C PRO A 104 53.37 -50.64 45.55
N PRO A 105 53.24 -50.04 44.37
CA PRO A 105 54.38 -49.75 43.56
C PRO A 105 55.26 -48.82 44.39
N ILE A 106 56.57 -49.16 44.43
CA ILE A 106 57.54 -48.12 44.76
C ILE A 106 57.47 -47.17 43.60
N LEU A 107 56.84 -46.01 43.81
CA LEU A 107 56.68 -44.97 42.83
C LEU A 107 58.06 -44.61 42.25
N ARG A 108 58.44 -45.22 41.15
CA ARG A 108 59.60 -44.81 40.35
C ARG A 108 59.12 -43.66 39.45
N GLY A 109 59.51 -42.50 39.82
CA GLY A 109 59.58 -41.20 39.16
C GLY A 109 58.50 -40.76 38.15
N ASN A 110 57.88 -41.64 37.37
CA ASN A 110 57.01 -41.24 36.27
C ASN A 110 55.61 -41.92 36.28
N GLU A 111 55.17 -42.51 37.41
CA GLU A 111 53.86 -43.11 37.54
C GLU A 111 52.81 -42.05 37.94
N ALA A 112 51.86 -41.75 37.05
CA ALA A 112 50.70 -40.92 37.40
C ALA A 112 49.73 -41.75 38.24
N VAL A 113 49.45 -41.33 39.45
CA VAL A 113 48.53 -41.99 40.39
C VAL A 113 47.28 -41.13 40.56
N ARG A 114 46.05 -41.71 40.30
CA ARG A 114 44.79 -41.11 40.63
C ARG A 114 44.14 -41.81 41.81
N ARG A 115 43.55 -41.04 42.73
CA ARG A 115 42.84 -41.52 43.88
C ARG A 115 41.36 -41.14 43.77
N ILE A 116 40.47 -42.14 43.75
CA ILE A 116 39.04 -41.95 43.66
C ILE A 116 38.41 -42.34 45.01
N PRO A 117 37.86 -41.40 45.76
CA PRO A 117 37.26 -41.72 47.07
C PRO A 117 35.97 -42.53 46.86
N ILE A 118 35.79 -43.57 47.68
CA ILE A 118 34.53 -44.35 47.71
C ILE A 118 33.75 -43.85 48.94
N ILE A 119 32.58 -43.23 48.63
CA ILE A 119 31.76 -42.60 49.67
C ILE A 119 30.45 -43.41 49.78
N VAL A 120 30.11 -43.80 51.02
CA VAL A 120 28.81 -44.46 51.34
C VAL A 120 28.22 -43.66 52.49
N ASP A 121 26.95 -43.27 52.33
CA ASP A 121 26.16 -42.51 53.29
C ASP A 121 26.90 -41.26 53.85
N GLY A 122 27.58 -40.53 52.95
CA GLY A 122 28.32 -39.31 53.30
C GLY A 122 29.69 -39.53 53.97
N ARG A 123 30.13 -40.79 54.22
CA ARG A 123 31.42 -41.13 54.80
C ARG A 123 32.34 -41.81 53.78
N GLN A 124 33.59 -41.42 53.73
CA GLN A 124 34.57 -42.11 52.92
C GLN A 124 34.93 -43.44 53.58
N VAL A 125 34.56 -44.52 52.90
CA VAL A 125 34.77 -45.89 53.40
C VAL A 125 35.97 -46.59 52.76
N GLY A 126 36.48 -46.00 51.67
CA GLY A 126 37.65 -46.51 50.97
C GLY A 126 38.12 -45.56 49.89
N THR A 127 39.24 -45.95 49.24
CA THR A 127 39.82 -45.22 48.11
C THR A 127 40.26 -46.20 47.03
N LEU A 128 39.76 -46.03 45.83
CA LEU A 128 40.25 -46.73 44.65
C LEU A 128 41.44 -45.95 44.11
N VAL A 129 42.59 -46.60 44.05
CA VAL A 129 43.88 -46.04 43.58
C VAL A 129 44.24 -46.70 42.26
N ILE A 130 44.49 -45.89 41.25
CA ILE A 130 44.90 -46.33 39.93
C ILE A 130 46.28 -45.77 39.67
N SER A 131 47.25 -46.61 39.36
CA SER A 131 48.51 -46.16 38.78
C SER A 131 48.57 -46.56 37.31
N VAL A 132 49.08 -45.68 36.52
CA VAL A 132 49.30 -45.89 35.09
C VAL A 132 50.81 -45.87 34.91
N VAL A 133 51.34 -46.95 34.29
CA VAL A 133 52.71 -47.01 33.84
C VAL A 133 52.82 -46.16 32.58
N ASP A 134 53.42 -45.02 32.70
CA ASP A 134 53.76 -44.21 31.54
C ASP A 134 54.94 -44.90 30.83
N ASP A 135 54.73 -45.56 29.72
CA ASP A 135 55.75 -45.90 28.77
C ASP A 135 56.33 -44.58 28.24
N GLU A 136 57.52 -44.21 28.61
CA GLU A 136 58.21 -42.95 28.37
C GLU A 136 58.28 -42.48 26.93
N GLU A 137 57.87 -43.33 25.97
CA GLU A 137 57.78 -42.98 24.52
C GLU A 137 56.39 -42.49 24.05
N ALA A 138 55.35 -42.56 24.88
CA ALA A 138 53.98 -42.39 24.40
C ALA A 138 53.34 -41.06 24.67
N PHE A 139 53.84 -40.22 25.55
CA PHE A 139 53.10 -39.01 25.95
C PHE A 139 53.97 -37.77 26.17
N PRO A 140 54.26 -36.99 25.15
CA PRO A 140 54.54 -35.59 25.40
C PRO A 140 53.24 -34.97 25.93
N VAL A 141 53.22 -34.66 27.24
CA VAL A 141 52.16 -33.81 27.80
C VAL A 141 52.37 -32.42 27.21
N GLY A 142 51.97 -32.29 25.94
CA GLY A 142 51.83 -31.00 25.25
C GLY A 142 50.55 -30.35 25.74
N SER A 143 50.66 -29.44 26.69
CA SER A 143 49.59 -28.51 26.99
C SER A 143 49.09 -27.92 25.68
N VAL A 144 47.80 -28.16 25.34
CA VAL A 144 47.16 -27.38 24.27
C VAL A 144 47.40 -25.92 24.60
N ASP A 145 48.25 -25.29 23.78
CA ASP A 145 48.72 -23.94 24.07
C ASP A 145 47.47 -23.05 24.13
N ARG A 146 47.21 -22.46 25.30
CA ARG A 146 46.09 -21.51 25.53
C ARG A 146 46.01 -20.45 24.42
N ARG A 147 47.17 -20.11 23.82
CA ARG A 147 47.23 -19.18 22.68
C ARG A 147 46.54 -19.71 21.45
N THR A 148 46.64 -21.00 21.13
CA THR A 148 46.01 -21.62 19.94
C THR A 148 44.48 -21.62 20.08
N ILE A 149 43.99 -21.94 21.29
CA ILE A 149 42.54 -21.86 21.58
C ILE A 149 42.04 -20.41 21.48
N LEU A 150 42.78 -19.49 22.09
CA LEU A 150 42.42 -18.06 22.08
C LEU A 150 42.40 -17.49 20.65
N LEU A 151 43.44 -17.81 19.85
CA LEU A 151 43.49 -17.40 18.43
C LEU A 151 42.36 -18.00 17.59
N GLY A 152 41.99 -19.24 17.84
CA GLY A 152 40.82 -19.87 17.17
C GLY A 152 39.51 -19.16 17.50
N ILE A 153 39.25 -18.85 18.77
CA ILE A 153 38.06 -18.13 19.20
C ILE A 153 38.03 -16.71 18.63
N ILE A 154 39.15 -15.99 18.68
CA ILE A 154 39.28 -14.64 18.12
C ILE A 154 39.04 -14.66 16.60
N GLY A 155 39.64 -15.62 15.87
CA GLY A 155 39.48 -15.78 14.44
C GLY A 155 38.03 -16.08 14.03
N ALA A 156 37.38 -17.00 14.75
CA ALA A 156 35.94 -17.30 14.51
C ALA A 156 35.05 -16.10 14.81
N GLY A 157 35.32 -15.37 15.91
CA GLY A 157 34.61 -14.15 16.27
C GLY A 157 34.79 -13.04 15.23
N ALA A 158 36.01 -12.82 14.75
CA ALA A 158 36.29 -11.82 13.70
C ALA A 158 35.61 -12.17 12.36
N GLY A 159 35.61 -13.46 11.98
CA GLY A 159 34.90 -13.93 10.79
C GLY A 159 33.42 -13.69 10.88
N LEU A 160 32.78 -14.04 12.00
CA LEU A 160 31.34 -13.80 12.21
C LEU A 160 31.02 -12.30 12.19
N MET A 161 31.84 -11.47 12.85
CA MET A 161 31.66 -10.01 12.83
C MET A 161 31.74 -9.44 11.42
N THR A 162 32.68 -9.91 10.61
CA THR A 162 32.81 -9.47 9.19
C THR A 162 31.56 -9.83 8.38
N ILE A 163 31.05 -11.06 8.54
CA ILE A 163 29.82 -11.51 7.87
C ILE A 163 28.62 -10.64 8.29
N LEU A 164 28.46 -10.38 9.58
CA LEU A 164 27.38 -9.53 10.09
C LEU A 164 27.48 -8.09 9.55
N LEU A 165 28.67 -7.53 9.44
CA LEU A 165 28.91 -6.20 8.89
C LEU A 165 28.54 -6.15 7.39
N VAL A 166 28.91 -7.15 6.61
CA VAL A 166 28.55 -7.27 5.19
C VAL A 166 27.03 -7.38 5.04
N LEU A 167 26.39 -8.25 5.82
CA LEU A 167 24.92 -8.39 5.80
C LEU A 167 24.23 -7.09 6.20
N ALA A 168 24.69 -6.41 7.24
CA ALA A 168 24.16 -5.13 7.68
C ALA A 168 24.25 -4.06 6.58
N THR A 169 25.38 -4.00 5.86
CA THR A 169 25.54 -3.05 4.74
C THR A 169 24.63 -3.38 3.55
N ILE A 170 24.49 -4.65 3.19
CA ILE A 170 23.58 -5.10 2.15
C ILE A 170 22.14 -4.75 2.54
N PHE A 171 21.73 -5.07 3.75
CA PHE A 171 20.39 -4.79 4.29
C PHE A 171 20.09 -3.30 4.31
N SER A 172 21.06 -2.49 4.80
CA SER A 172 20.93 -1.04 4.81
C SER A 172 20.73 -0.48 3.40
N ARG A 173 21.49 -0.95 2.42
CA ARG A 173 21.34 -0.48 1.03
C ARG A 173 20.05 -0.95 0.37
N GLN A 174 19.60 -2.15 0.66
CA GLN A 174 18.40 -2.73 0.02
C GLN A 174 17.08 -2.25 0.64
N LEU A 175 17.06 -1.85 1.91
CA LEU A 175 15.85 -1.38 2.59
C LEU A 175 15.91 0.12 2.91
N SER A 176 16.95 0.58 3.61
CA SER A 176 16.97 1.95 4.13
C SER A 176 17.08 3.00 3.04
N THR A 177 17.84 2.71 1.97
CA THR A 177 18.02 3.66 0.86
C THR A 177 16.73 3.87 0.06
N PRO A 178 16.02 2.83 -0.42
CA PRO A 178 14.74 3.01 -1.11
C PRO A 178 13.67 3.69 -0.24
N LEU A 179 13.60 3.36 1.05
CA LEU A 179 12.66 4.02 1.98
C LEU A 179 12.96 5.50 2.13
N ARG A 180 14.23 5.90 2.20
CA ARG A 180 14.63 7.31 2.22
C ARG A 180 14.24 8.03 0.92
N HIS A 181 14.37 7.38 -0.24
CA HIS A 181 13.94 7.95 -1.52
C HIS A 181 12.43 8.15 -1.58
N ILE A 182 11.64 7.17 -1.09
CA ILE A 182 10.18 7.30 -1.00
C ILE A 182 9.81 8.46 -0.07
N SER A 183 10.44 8.55 1.11
CA SER A 183 10.21 9.64 2.06
C SER A 183 10.58 11.01 1.47
N ALA A 184 11.75 11.12 0.81
CA ALA A 184 12.18 12.36 0.16
C ALA A 184 11.22 12.77 -0.97
N ALA A 185 10.77 11.81 -1.81
CA ALA A 185 9.79 12.08 -2.84
C ALA A 185 8.43 12.49 -2.27
N ALA A 186 8.00 11.89 -1.15
CA ALA A 186 6.78 12.29 -0.45
C ALA A 186 6.87 13.73 0.09
N HIS A 187 8.01 14.12 0.64
CA HIS A 187 8.24 15.51 1.07
C HIS A 187 8.27 16.48 -0.11
N ALA A 188 8.87 16.09 -1.23
CA ALA A 188 8.87 16.91 -2.45
C ALA A 188 7.45 17.14 -2.97
N ILE A 189 6.61 16.09 -3.01
CA ILE A 189 5.20 16.20 -3.38
C ILE A 189 4.44 17.12 -2.41
N ALA A 190 4.66 16.98 -1.10
CA ALA A 190 4.02 17.84 -0.09
C ALA A 190 4.47 19.32 -0.23
N ALA A 191 5.68 19.57 -0.74
CA ALA A 191 6.18 20.90 -1.06
C ALA A 191 5.70 21.44 -2.43
N GLY A 192 4.88 20.65 -3.18
CA GLY A 192 4.29 21.07 -4.46
C GLY A 192 5.00 20.54 -5.71
N ASP A 193 6.09 19.78 -5.58
CA ASP A 193 6.73 19.11 -6.72
C ASP A 193 6.04 17.78 -7.01
N HIS A 194 4.94 17.84 -7.74
CA HIS A 194 4.19 16.66 -8.15
C HIS A 194 4.85 15.82 -9.25
N SER A 195 5.99 16.28 -9.80
CA SER A 195 6.75 15.55 -10.81
C SER A 195 7.69 14.50 -10.22
N SER A 196 7.94 14.55 -8.92
CA SER A 196 8.84 13.63 -8.22
C SER A 196 8.39 12.18 -8.34
N ARG A 197 9.34 11.27 -8.66
CA ARG A 197 9.09 9.84 -8.85
C ARG A 197 10.15 9.02 -8.14
N VAL A 198 9.76 7.83 -7.72
CA VAL A 198 10.63 6.85 -7.05
C VAL A 198 11.01 5.76 -8.03
N GLN A 199 12.31 5.40 -8.07
CA GLN A 199 12.79 4.29 -8.89
C GLN A 199 12.33 2.95 -8.30
N PRO A 200 12.10 1.93 -9.16
CA PRO A 200 11.77 0.59 -8.69
C PRO A 200 12.88 0.03 -7.79
N ALA A 201 12.51 -0.54 -6.66
CA ALA A 201 13.45 -1.21 -5.76
C ALA A 201 13.69 -2.66 -6.18
N ASN A 202 14.82 -3.23 -5.73
CA ASN A 202 15.19 -4.63 -6.02
C ASN A 202 14.42 -5.65 -5.15
N VAL A 203 13.67 -5.20 -4.15
CA VAL A 203 12.83 -6.02 -3.28
C VAL A 203 11.38 -5.83 -3.70
N ARG A 204 10.64 -6.92 -3.86
CA ARG A 204 9.29 -6.92 -4.44
C ARG A 204 8.32 -6.01 -3.70
N GLU A 205 8.29 -6.09 -2.39
CA GLU A 205 7.40 -5.30 -1.54
C GLU A 205 7.69 -3.79 -1.66
N LEU A 206 8.97 -3.44 -1.77
CA LEU A 206 9.39 -2.05 -2.00
C LEU A 206 9.14 -1.58 -3.43
N ALA A 207 9.23 -2.48 -4.41
CA ALA A 207 8.88 -2.17 -5.80
C ALA A 207 7.37 -1.93 -5.94
N ASP A 208 6.53 -2.75 -5.29
CA ASP A 208 5.08 -2.59 -5.26
C ASP A 208 4.68 -1.28 -4.55
N LEU A 209 5.37 -0.93 -3.47
CA LEU A 209 5.20 0.35 -2.77
C LEU A 209 5.60 1.55 -3.65
N ALA A 210 6.75 1.48 -4.32
CA ALA A 210 7.21 2.51 -5.25
C ALA A 210 6.24 2.69 -6.42
N ALA A 211 5.72 1.58 -6.98
CA ALA A 211 4.72 1.63 -8.04
C ALA A 211 3.40 2.28 -7.57
N SER A 212 2.95 1.96 -6.36
CA SER A 212 1.73 2.56 -5.77
C SER A 212 1.93 4.04 -5.47
N PHE A 213 3.09 4.42 -4.95
CA PHE A 213 3.47 5.81 -4.76
C PHE A 213 3.49 6.59 -6.09
N ASN A 214 4.10 6.04 -7.13
CA ASN A 214 4.17 6.68 -8.45
C ASN A 214 2.79 6.83 -9.10
N ARG A 215 1.86 5.87 -8.90
CA ARG A 215 0.46 6.02 -9.33
C ARG A 215 -0.24 7.16 -8.61
N MET A 216 -0.08 7.25 -7.29
CA MET A 216 -0.62 8.36 -6.50
C MET A 216 -0.04 9.71 -6.96
N ALA A 217 1.28 9.79 -7.15
CA ALA A 217 1.96 10.99 -7.62
C ALA A 217 1.48 11.42 -9.02
N ALA A 218 1.24 10.45 -9.92
CA ALA A 218 0.70 10.72 -11.25
C ALA A 218 -0.74 11.27 -11.18
N ALA A 219 -1.59 10.66 -10.36
CA ALA A 219 -2.97 11.14 -10.15
C ALA A 219 -3.00 12.56 -9.56
N LEU A 220 -2.14 12.85 -8.58
CA LEU A 220 -2.04 14.18 -7.99
C LEU A 220 -1.52 15.23 -8.99
N GLN A 221 -0.51 14.89 -9.79
CA GLN A 221 0.01 15.75 -10.86
C GLN A 221 -1.08 16.07 -11.89
N GLN A 222 -1.84 15.05 -12.30
CA GLN A 222 -2.95 15.23 -13.24
C GLN A 222 -4.04 16.13 -12.66
N ALA A 223 -4.41 15.93 -11.39
CA ALA A 223 -5.41 16.77 -10.72
C ALA A 223 -4.94 18.23 -10.60
N ASP A 224 -3.67 18.47 -10.26
CA ASP A 224 -3.12 19.84 -10.19
C ASP A 224 -3.06 20.50 -11.57
N GLN A 225 -2.67 19.77 -12.59
CA GLN A 225 -2.67 20.28 -13.97
C GLN A 225 -4.08 20.63 -14.43
N GLN A 226 -5.07 19.77 -14.18
CA GLN A 226 -6.47 20.05 -14.50
C GLN A 226 -6.99 21.28 -13.75
N ARG A 227 -6.61 21.44 -12.46
CA ARG A 227 -6.99 22.61 -11.67
C ARG A 227 -6.38 23.89 -12.23
N ARG A 228 -5.08 23.86 -12.61
CA ARG A 228 -4.41 25.04 -13.23
C ARG A 228 -5.04 25.41 -14.56
N GLN A 229 -5.33 24.41 -15.40
CA GLN A 229 -5.99 24.63 -16.69
C GLN A 229 -7.36 25.26 -16.48
N LEU A 230 -8.18 24.70 -15.58
CA LEU A 230 -9.50 25.23 -15.26
C LEU A 230 -9.42 26.71 -14.81
N THR A 231 -8.46 27.04 -13.95
CA THR A 231 -8.29 28.42 -13.48
C THR A 231 -7.91 29.37 -14.62
N ALA A 232 -7.03 28.91 -15.54
CA ALA A 232 -6.64 29.69 -16.69
C ALA A 232 -7.82 29.90 -17.67
N ASP A 233 -8.61 28.85 -17.91
CA ASP A 233 -9.80 28.92 -18.80
C ASP A 233 -10.85 29.84 -18.22
N ILE A 234 -11.16 29.76 -16.91
CA ILE A 234 -12.07 30.68 -16.23
C ILE A 234 -11.60 32.13 -16.39
N ALA A 235 -10.31 32.40 -16.13
CA ALA A 235 -9.77 33.75 -16.23
C ALA A 235 -9.88 34.29 -17.67
N HIS A 236 -9.69 33.42 -18.67
CA HIS A 236 -9.81 33.81 -20.07
C HIS A 236 -11.25 34.12 -20.45
N GLU A 237 -12.21 33.26 -20.11
CA GLU A 237 -13.63 33.42 -20.43
C GLU A 237 -14.31 34.59 -19.70
N LEU A 238 -13.85 34.95 -18.50
CA LEU A 238 -14.32 36.15 -17.80
C LEU A 238 -13.68 37.44 -18.33
N ARG A 239 -12.43 37.41 -18.79
CA ARG A 239 -11.73 38.59 -19.28
C ARG A 239 -12.36 39.14 -20.57
N THR A 240 -12.82 38.26 -21.44
CA THR A 240 -13.37 38.65 -22.75
C THR A 240 -14.59 39.54 -22.61
N PRO A 241 -15.73 39.17 -21.95
CA PRO A 241 -16.88 40.01 -21.77
C PRO A 241 -16.54 41.29 -20.98
N LEU A 242 -15.70 41.17 -19.95
CA LEU A 242 -15.27 42.32 -19.15
C LEU A 242 -14.52 43.36 -20.00
N SER A 243 -13.66 42.90 -20.93
CA SER A 243 -12.93 43.79 -21.84
C SER A 243 -13.88 44.46 -22.85
N ILE A 244 -14.95 43.78 -23.28
CA ILE A 244 -15.97 44.34 -24.17
C ILE A 244 -16.76 45.42 -23.42
N ILE A 245 -17.25 45.12 -22.21
CA ILE A 245 -17.96 46.09 -21.36
C ILE A 245 -17.08 47.33 -21.12
N LYS A 246 -15.80 47.12 -20.72
CA LYS A 246 -14.88 48.22 -20.47
C LYS A 246 -14.64 49.05 -21.71
N GLY A 247 -14.37 48.43 -22.87
CA GLY A 247 -14.10 49.13 -24.11
C GLY A 247 -15.33 49.93 -24.63
N ARG A 248 -16.55 49.38 -24.45
CA ARG A 248 -17.78 50.16 -24.78
C ARG A 248 -17.99 51.33 -23.85
N LEU A 249 -17.77 51.16 -22.54
CA LEU A 249 -17.88 52.26 -21.57
C LEU A 249 -16.83 53.36 -21.82
N GLU A 250 -15.56 52.98 -22.09
CA GLU A 250 -14.51 53.92 -22.48
C GLU A 250 -14.87 54.66 -23.80
N GLY A 251 -15.42 53.94 -24.79
CA GLY A 251 -15.87 54.53 -26.06
C GLY A 251 -17.03 55.53 -25.88
N ILE A 252 -17.97 55.29 -24.95
CA ILE A 252 -19.00 56.22 -24.58
C ILE A 252 -18.41 57.43 -23.86
N GLN A 253 -17.49 57.22 -22.93
CA GLN A 253 -16.80 58.28 -22.18
C GLN A 253 -15.99 59.20 -23.10
N ASP A 254 -15.32 58.65 -24.09
CA ASP A 254 -14.51 59.39 -25.07
C ASP A 254 -15.33 60.00 -26.22
N GLY A 255 -16.65 59.81 -26.22
CA GLY A 255 -17.56 60.36 -27.24
C GLY A 255 -17.46 59.62 -28.59
N VAL A 256 -16.87 58.41 -28.63
CA VAL A 256 -16.82 57.56 -29.85
C VAL A 256 -18.14 56.89 -30.11
N TYR A 257 -18.88 56.52 -29.06
CA TYR A 257 -20.22 55.98 -29.10
C TYR A 257 -21.19 56.91 -28.40
N GLU A 258 -22.38 57.06 -28.95
CA GLU A 258 -23.49 57.70 -28.25
C GLU A 258 -24.03 56.78 -27.16
N ALA A 259 -24.44 57.35 -26.03
CA ALA A 259 -25.07 56.57 -24.95
C ALA A 259 -26.52 56.34 -25.25
N ASP A 260 -26.79 55.58 -26.31
CA ASP A 260 -28.13 55.22 -26.79
C ASP A 260 -28.60 53.88 -26.20
N ASP A 261 -29.87 53.54 -26.48
CA ASP A 261 -30.48 52.30 -26.00
C ASP A 261 -29.77 51.07 -26.56
N GLU A 262 -29.24 51.14 -27.80
CA GLU A 262 -28.50 50.03 -28.43
C GLU A 262 -27.20 49.68 -27.68
N GLN A 263 -26.42 50.69 -27.28
CA GLN A 263 -25.22 50.51 -26.51
C GLN A 263 -25.51 49.99 -25.08
N ILE A 264 -26.59 50.52 -24.47
CA ILE A 264 -27.01 50.07 -23.11
C ILE A 264 -27.49 48.62 -23.18
N GLU A 265 -28.34 48.23 -24.18
CA GLU A 265 -28.77 46.88 -24.35
C GLU A 265 -27.59 45.91 -24.61
N ALA A 266 -26.60 46.32 -25.39
CA ALA A 266 -25.42 45.51 -25.65
C ALA A 266 -24.55 45.35 -24.38
N LEU A 267 -24.44 46.39 -23.54
CA LEU A 267 -23.76 46.28 -22.24
C LEU A 267 -24.49 45.35 -21.28
N LEU A 268 -25.81 45.45 -21.20
CA LEU A 268 -26.67 44.59 -20.38
C LEU A 268 -26.57 43.13 -20.83
N ALA A 269 -26.52 42.87 -22.14
CA ALA A 269 -26.31 41.53 -22.68
C ALA A 269 -24.97 40.89 -22.23
N GLU A 270 -23.89 41.68 -22.22
CA GLU A 270 -22.57 41.20 -21.74
C GLU A 270 -22.57 40.96 -20.23
N VAL A 271 -23.24 41.83 -19.43
CA VAL A 271 -23.42 41.61 -17.98
C VAL A 271 -24.20 40.33 -17.72
N ALA A 272 -25.32 40.11 -18.41
CA ALA A 272 -26.13 38.89 -18.28
C ALA A 272 -25.36 37.62 -18.69
N LEU A 273 -24.47 37.72 -19.70
CA LEU A 273 -23.55 36.63 -20.06
C LEU A 273 -22.57 36.33 -18.90
N LEU A 274 -22.00 37.37 -18.27
CA LEU A 274 -21.06 37.23 -17.17
C LEU A 274 -21.74 36.60 -15.93
N GLU A 275 -22.94 37.04 -15.58
CA GLU A 275 -23.74 36.45 -14.51
C GLU A 275 -24.03 34.96 -14.77
N ARG A 276 -24.40 34.61 -15.99
CA ARG A 276 -24.61 33.21 -16.38
C ARG A 276 -23.36 32.38 -16.23
N LEU A 277 -22.20 32.89 -16.68
CA LEU A 277 -20.91 32.21 -16.54
C LEU A 277 -20.56 31.94 -15.07
N ILE A 278 -20.76 32.93 -14.19
CA ILE A 278 -20.50 32.79 -12.76
C ILE A 278 -21.42 31.73 -12.15
N ASN A 279 -22.70 31.76 -12.46
CA ASN A 279 -23.68 30.78 -11.97
C ASN A 279 -23.37 29.36 -12.47
N ASP A 280 -22.97 29.20 -13.74
CA ASP A 280 -22.57 27.94 -14.35
C ASP A 280 -21.33 27.35 -13.66
N LEU A 281 -20.32 28.20 -13.39
CA LEU A 281 -19.11 27.82 -12.66
C LEU A 281 -19.40 27.42 -11.21
N HIS A 282 -20.28 28.18 -10.54
CA HIS A 282 -20.69 27.85 -9.17
C HIS A 282 -21.41 26.50 -9.10
N LEU A 283 -22.33 26.25 -10.05
CA LEU A 283 -23.05 24.99 -10.14
C LEU A 283 -22.09 23.81 -10.39
N LEU A 284 -21.13 23.97 -11.31
CA LEU A 284 -20.12 22.95 -11.58
C LEU A 284 -19.24 22.69 -10.34
N ALA A 285 -18.88 23.74 -9.58
CA ALA A 285 -18.09 23.59 -8.37
C ALA A 285 -18.85 22.80 -7.28
N LEU A 286 -20.15 23.09 -7.09
CA LEU A 286 -20.99 22.32 -6.16
C LEU A 286 -21.17 20.88 -6.59
N ALA A 287 -21.38 20.64 -7.90
CA ALA A 287 -21.53 19.29 -8.44
C ALA A 287 -20.25 18.46 -8.28
N ASP A 288 -19.08 19.06 -8.55
CA ASP A 288 -17.78 18.39 -8.35
C ASP A 288 -17.49 18.04 -6.89
N ALA A 289 -17.92 18.89 -5.97
CA ALA A 289 -17.81 18.65 -4.54
C ALA A 289 -18.82 17.61 -4.01
N GLY A 290 -19.76 17.14 -4.85
CA GLY A 290 -20.87 16.29 -4.42
C GLY A 290 -21.85 17.00 -3.48
N GLN A 291 -21.88 18.35 -3.51
CA GLN A 291 -22.66 19.20 -2.62
C GLN A 291 -23.82 19.90 -3.33
N LEU A 292 -24.14 19.47 -4.56
CA LEU A 292 -25.24 20.03 -5.30
C LEU A 292 -26.57 19.62 -4.64
N PRO A 293 -27.36 20.55 -4.10
CA PRO A 293 -28.67 20.23 -3.56
C PRO A 293 -29.62 19.89 -4.71
N LEU A 294 -30.29 18.74 -4.60
CA LEU A 294 -31.31 18.29 -5.53
C LEU A 294 -32.63 18.17 -4.78
N TYR A 295 -33.63 18.89 -5.27
CA TYR A 295 -35.01 18.80 -4.79
C TYR A 295 -35.78 17.83 -5.69
N ARG A 296 -35.64 16.53 -5.38
CA ARG A 296 -36.23 15.47 -6.17
C ARG A 296 -37.72 15.34 -5.90
N GLU A 297 -38.46 15.14 -6.94
CA GLU A 297 -39.87 14.81 -6.91
C GLU A 297 -40.25 13.84 -8.04
N THR A 298 -41.32 13.09 -7.87
CA THR A 298 -41.80 12.15 -8.86
C THR A 298 -42.53 12.92 -9.97
N VAL A 299 -42.00 12.93 -11.18
CA VAL A 299 -42.49 13.75 -12.31
C VAL A 299 -42.61 12.91 -13.56
N SER A 300 -43.65 13.17 -14.32
CA SER A 300 -43.83 12.56 -15.64
C SER A 300 -42.82 13.13 -16.64
N PRO A 301 -42.07 12.26 -17.38
CA PRO A 301 -41.14 12.68 -18.43
C PRO A 301 -41.83 13.53 -19.52
N VAL A 302 -43.10 13.28 -19.76
CA VAL A 302 -43.92 14.04 -20.73
C VAL A 302 -44.04 15.50 -20.33
N MET A 303 -44.22 15.80 -19.01
CA MET A 303 -44.24 17.17 -18.50
C MET A 303 -42.95 17.92 -18.75
N LEU A 304 -41.80 17.26 -18.43
CA LEU A 304 -40.46 17.84 -18.60
C LEU A 304 -40.18 18.21 -20.05
N VAL A 305 -40.51 17.32 -20.99
CA VAL A 305 -40.30 17.57 -22.42
C VAL A 305 -41.25 18.68 -22.93
N ASN A 306 -42.52 18.67 -22.55
CA ASN A 306 -43.49 19.67 -23.00
C ASN A 306 -43.11 21.09 -22.47
N GLU A 307 -42.59 21.20 -21.26
CA GLU A 307 -42.10 22.47 -20.72
C GLU A 307 -40.87 22.96 -21.49
N ALA A 308 -39.92 22.07 -21.78
CA ALA A 308 -38.74 22.40 -22.59
C ALA A 308 -39.16 22.86 -24.01
N ILE A 309 -40.05 22.12 -24.68
CA ILE A 309 -40.55 22.52 -26.01
C ILE A 309 -41.18 23.91 -25.96
N ARG A 310 -42.07 24.17 -25.00
CA ARG A 310 -42.73 25.50 -24.87
C ARG A 310 -41.71 26.62 -24.71
N SER A 311 -40.68 26.42 -23.91
CA SER A 311 -39.63 27.40 -23.65
C SER A 311 -38.81 27.76 -24.89
N PHE A 312 -38.66 26.82 -25.84
CA PHE A 312 -37.80 27.01 -27.03
C PHE A 312 -38.54 27.17 -28.33
N THR A 313 -39.87 27.07 -28.36
CA THR A 313 -40.70 27.20 -29.59
C THR A 313 -40.47 28.53 -30.31
N GLN A 314 -40.46 29.65 -29.59
CA GLN A 314 -40.21 30.97 -30.18
C GLN A 314 -38.81 31.04 -30.81
N SER A 315 -37.78 30.66 -30.07
CA SER A 315 -36.38 30.68 -30.55
C SER A 315 -36.18 29.75 -31.77
N ALA A 316 -36.83 28.59 -31.81
CA ALA A 316 -36.83 27.71 -32.96
C ALA A 316 -37.49 28.34 -34.19
N THR A 317 -38.62 29.01 -33.99
CA THR A 317 -39.38 29.71 -35.07
C THR A 317 -38.54 30.85 -35.65
N GLU A 318 -37.92 31.68 -34.79
CA GLU A 318 -37.08 32.79 -35.22
C GLU A 318 -35.88 32.31 -36.07
N ARG A 319 -35.35 31.11 -35.70
CA ARG A 319 -34.23 30.47 -36.44
C ARG A 319 -34.67 29.63 -37.63
N LYS A 320 -35.96 29.50 -37.88
CA LYS A 320 -36.59 28.66 -38.92
C LYS A 320 -36.19 27.19 -38.78
N VAL A 321 -36.14 26.65 -37.56
CA VAL A 321 -35.86 25.26 -37.27
C VAL A 321 -37.11 24.59 -36.76
N ALA A 322 -37.44 23.42 -37.30
CA ALA A 322 -38.61 22.64 -36.84
C ALA A 322 -38.26 21.98 -35.49
N LEU A 323 -39.16 22.10 -34.50
CA LEU A 323 -39.04 21.49 -33.19
C LEU A 323 -40.16 20.47 -33.01
N THR A 324 -39.82 19.19 -32.97
CA THR A 324 -40.76 18.06 -32.95
C THR A 324 -40.57 17.17 -31.73
N THR A 325 -41.57 16.38 -31.38
CA THR A 325 -41.49 15.41 -30.25
C THR A 325 -41.94 14.03 -30.69
N THR A 326 -41.29 13.02 -30.10
CA THR A 326 -41.67 11.61 -30.25
C THR A 326 -41.70 10.98 -28.85
N ILE A 327 -42.91 10.97 -28.25
CA ILE A 327 -43.10 10.55 -26.86
C ILE A 327 -44.16 9.43 -26.84
N PRO A 328 -43.83 8.23 -26.32
CA PRO A 328 -44.80 7.16 -26.05
C PRO A 328 -45.82 7.61 -24.99
N SER A 329 -47.00 7.05 -25.07
CA SER A 329 -48.09 7.36 -24.12
C SER A 329 -47.91 6.70 -22.74
N ASP A 330 -47.10 5.65 -22.64
CA ASP A 330 -46.96 4.84 -21.44
C ASP A 330 -45.48 4.89 -20.99
N LEU A 331 -45.12 5.97 -20.30
CA LEU A 331 -43.79 6.17 -19.74
C LEU A 331 -43.86 6.15 -18.21
N PRO A 332 -42.96 5.44 -17.54
CA PRO A 332 -42.87 5.49 -16.08
C PRO A 332 -42.41 6.88 -15.62
N ASP A 333 -42.89 7.29 -14.45
CA ASP A 333 -42.41 8.50 -13.78
C ASP A 333 -40.96 8.39 -13.34
N VAL A 334 -40.29 9.52 -13.21
CA VAL A 334 -38.86 9.61 -12.77
C VAL A 334 -38.78 10.40 -11.47
N ASP A 335 -37.83 10.01 -10.60
CA ASP A 335 -37.51 10.73 -9.36
C ASP A 335 -36.35 11.70 -9.60
N VAL A 336 -36.64 12.92 -9.93
CA VAL A 336 -35.67 13.92 -10.36
C VAL A 336 -36.01 15.32 -9.81
N ASP A 337 -35.03 16.22 -9.83
CA ASP A 337 -35.27 17.66 -9.67
C ASP A 337 -35.68 18.25 -11.01
N PRO A 338 -36.97 18.69 -11.18
CA PRO A 338 -37.51 19.15 -12.47
C PRO A 338 -36.76 20.37 -13.00
N GLN A 339 -36.33 21.29 -12.12
CA GLN A 339 -35.61 22.49 -12.54
C GLN A 339 -34.25 22.14 -13.13
N ARG A 340 -33.56 21.16 -12.52
CA ARG A 340 -32.26 20.69 -13.00
C ARG A 340 -32.38 19.91 -14.29
N ILE A 341 -33.41 19.08 -14.46
CA ILE A 341 -33.65 18.38 -15.72
C ILE A 341 -34.09 19.38 -16.81
N ALA A 342 -34.92 20.39 -16.50
CA ALA A 342 -35.24 21.47 -17.45
C ALA A 342 -33.94 22.21 -17.88
N GLN A 343 -32.99 22.44 -16.98
CA GLN A 343 -31.65 23.00 -17.29
C GLN A 343 -30.85 22.08 -18.21
N VAL A 344 -30.90 20.76 -18.03
CA VAL A 344 -30.26 19.78 -18.92
C VAL A 344 -30.88 19.89 -20.33
N LEU A 345 -32.20 19.75 -20.43
CA LEU A 345 -32.88 19.83 -21.69
C LEU A 345 -32.63 21.17 -22.40
N GLY A 346 -32.67 22.28 -21.64
CA GLY A 346 -32.36 23.61 -22.14
C GLY A 346 -30.97 23.74 -22.75
N ASN A 347 -29.93 23.17 -22.07
CA ASN A 347 -28.59 23.15 -22.60
C ASN A 347 -28.47 22.32 -23.89
N LEU A 348 -29.14 21.16 -23.95
CA LEU A 348 -29.13 20.31 -25.14
C LEU A 348 -29.87 20.95 -26.32
N ILE A 349 -31.08 21.50 -26.10
CA ILE A 349 -31.84 22.15 -27.13
C ILE A 349 -31.17 23.43 -27.63
N SER A 350 -30.63 24.25 -26.72
CA SER A 350 -29.89 25.46 -27.12
C SER A 350 -28.66 25.13 -27.97
N ASN A 351 -27.95 24.04 -27.61
CA ASN A 351 -26.81 23.56 -28.40
C ASN A 351 -27.29 23.06 -29.79
N ALA A 352 -28.34 22.28 -29.85
CA ALA A 352 -28.93 21.80 -31.11
C ALA A 352 -29.39 22.97 -32.01
N LEU A 353 -30.10 23.98 -31.46
CA LEU A 353 -30.53 25.18 -32.18
C LEU A 353 -29.35 26.01 -32.75
N ARG A 354 -28.22 26.00 -32.06
CA ARG A 354 -27.03 26.71 -32.50
C ARG A 354 -26.38 26.09 -33.73
N HIS A 355 -26.42 24.75 -33.81
CA HIS A 355 -25.71 23.98 -34.84
C HIS A 355 -26.60 23.50 -35.96
N THR A 356 -27.92 23.71 -35.86
CA THR A 356 -28.89 23.36 -36.89
C THR A 356 -29.13 24.58 -37.82
N PRO A 357 -28.89 24.44 -39.12
CA PRO A 357 -29.14 25.51 -40.07
C PRO A 357 -30.65 25.77 -40.23
N PRO A 358 -31.08 26.95 -40.73
CA PRO A 358 -32.45 27.22 -41.11
C PRO A 358 -33.02 26.16 -42.06
N GLY A 359 -34.25 25.69 -41.80
CA GLY A 359 -34.86 24.57 -42.50
C GLY A 359 -34.54 23.18 -41.96
N GLY A 360 -33.66 23.10 -40.93
CA GLY A 360 -33.39 21.85 -40.21
C GLY A 360 -34.44 21.52 -39.17
N GLU A 361 -34.22 20.37 -38.51
CA GLU A 361 -35.16 19.83 -37.52
C GLU A 361 -34.41 19.45 -36.23
N ILE A 362 -35.09 19.65 -35.10
CA ILE A 362 -34.68 19.13 -33.78
C ILE A 362 -35.84 18.27 -33.26
N ASN A 363 -35.55 17.02 -32.94
CA ASN A 363 -36.54 16.07 -32.41
C ASN A 363 -36.15 15.69 -30.97
N LEU A 364 -37.11 15.84 -30.06
CA LEU A 364 -37.03 15.35 -28.69
C LEU A 364 -37.80 14.03 -28.60
N ALA A 365 -37.10 12.95 -28.34
CA ALA A 365 -37.68 11.62 -28.13
C ALA A 365 -37.42 11.12 -26.70
N VAL A 366 -38.36 10.32 -26.20
CA VAL A 366 -38.24 9.66 -24.91
C VAL A 366 -38.46 8.17 -25.10
N THR A 367 -37.63 7.37 -24.48
CA THR A 367 -37.81 5.91 -24.43
C THR A 367 -37.63 5.46 -22.98
N ALA A 368 -38.19 4.32 -22.60
CA ALA A 368 -38.03 3.74 -21.29
C ALA A 368 -37.66 2.26 -21.42
N ASP A 369 -36.83 1.80 -20.50
CA ASP A 369 -36.63 0.40 -20.19
C ASP A 369 -37.11 0.10 -18.75
N ALA A 370 -36.82 -1.08 -18.21
CA ALA A 370 -37.29 -1.49 -16.89
C ALA A 370 -36.75 -0.59 -15.75
N ASP A 371 -35.55 -0.04 -15.91
CA ASP A 371 -34.82 0.64 -14.86
C ASP A 371 -34.65 2.15 -15.12
N ASN A 372 -34.74 2.61 -16.37
CA ASN A 372 -34.37 3.97 -16.75
C ASN A 372 -35.34 4.56 -17.78
N VAL A 373 -35.48 5.88 -17.71
CA VAL A 373 -36.05 6.69 -18.78
C VAL A 373 -34.91 7.41 -19.50
N THR A 374 -34.91 7.30 -20.84
CA THR A 374 -33.90 7.92 -21.70
C THR A 374 -34.53 9.03 -22.55
N PHE A 375 -33.91 10.21 -22.45
CA PHE A 375 -34.25 11.37 -23.26
C PHE A 375 -33.24 11.51 -24.40
N HIS A 376 -33.73 11.78 -25.61
CA HIS A 376 -32.90 11.97 -26.79
C HIS A 376 -33.21 13.35 -27.40
N VAL A 377 -32.18 14.14 -27.62
CA VAL A 377 -32.25 15.39 -28.39
C VAL A 377 -31.45 15.17 -29.66
N ARG A 378 -32.15 15.04 -30.77
CA ARG A 378 -31.55 14.79 -32.08
C ARG A 378 -31.71 16.06 -32.94
N ASP A 379 -30.62 16.50 -33.56
CA ASP A 379 -30.57 17.58 -34.52
C ASP A 379 -30.12 17.10 -35.92
N THR A 380 -30.47 17.87 -36.94
CA THR A 380 -30.00 17.69 -38.33
C THR A 380 -28.90 18.69 -38.70
N GLY A 381 -28.11 19.06 -37.74
CA GLY A 381 -27.05 20.06 -37.88
C GLY A 381 -25.78 19.56 -38.56
N SER A 382 -24.69 20.29 -38.35
CA SER A 382 -23.37 20.00 -38.97
C SER A 382 -22.75 18.68 -38.54
N GLY A 383 -23.22 18.06 -37.47
CA GLY A 383 -22.58 16.92 -36.83
C GLY A 383 -21.27 17.27 -36.19
N ILE A 384 -20.65 16.26 -35.52
CA ILE A 384 -19.42 16.36 -34.77
C ILE A 384 -18.40 15.37 -35.33
N ASP A 385 -17.16 15.78 -35.46
CA ASP A 385 -16.07 14.89 -35.86
C ASP A 385 -15.86 13.81 -34.79
N SER A 386 -15.52 12.60 -35.21
CA SER A 386 -15.21 11.47 -34.31
C SER A 386 -14.09 11.74 -33.32
N ALA A 387 -13.12 12.58 -33.68
CA ALA A 387 -12.04 13.00 -32.80
C ALA A 387 -12.51 13.95 -31.69
N ASP A 388 -13.54 14.78 -31.97
CA ASP A 388 -14.08 15.74 -31.00
C ASP A 388 -15.11 15.09 -30.06
N LEU A 389 -15.79 14.03 -30.51
CA LEU A 389 -16.91 13.41 -29.78
C LEU A 389 -16.61 13.00 -28.33
N PRO A 390 -15.42 12.45 -27.98
CA PRO A 390 -15.06 12.14 -26.60
C PRO A 390 -14.95 13.36 -25.69
N HIS A 391 -14.72 14.55 -26.25
CA HIS A 391 -14.39 15.77 -25.53
C HIS A 391 -15.53 16.78 -25.42
N ILE A 392 -16.67 16.57 -26.09
CA ILE A 392 -17.75 17.55 -26.10
C ILE A 392 -18.37 17.83 -24.73
N PHE A 393 -18.21 16.94 -23.77
CA PHE A 393 -18.65 17.10 -22.38
C PHE A 393 -17.57 17.69 -21.46
N ASP A 394 -16.36 17.96 -22.00
CA ASP A 394 -15.30 18.61 -21.24
C ASP A 394 -15.61 20.11 -21.10
N ARG A 395 -15.20 20.72 -19.99
CA ARG A 395 -15.43 22.15 -19.73
C ARG A 395 -14.66 23.00 -20.73
N PHE A 396 -15.30 24.08 -21.19
CA PHE A 396 -14.72 25.04 -22.14
C PHE A 396 -14.32 24.40 -23.49
N TYR A 397 -14.68 23.13 -23.72
CA TYR A 397 -14.37 22.48 -24.99
C TYR A 397 -15.21 23.09 -26.13
N ARG A 398 -14.53 23.42 -27.21
CA ARG A 398 -15.12 23.90 -28.46
C ARG A 398 -14.32 23.35 -29.62
N SER A 399 -14.98 22.77 -30.61
CA SER A 399 -14.31 22.32 -31.83
C SER A 399 -13.71 23.52 -32.60
N ASP A 400 -12.59 23.32 -33.32
CA ASP A 400 -11.89 24.39 -34.06
C ASP A 400 -12.80 25.11 -35.07
N ARG A 401 -13.80 24.42 -35.60
CA ARG A 401 -14.80 25.00 -36.53
C ARG A 401 -15.79 25.92 -35.85
N SER A 402 -15.97 25.83 -34.52
CA SER A 402 -16.94 26.68 -33.75
C SER A 402 -16.26 27.89 -33.10
N ARG A 403 -14.95 28.12 -33.30
CA ARG A 403 -14.18 29.23 -32.72
C ARG A 403 -14.50 30.62 -33.32
N THR A 404 -15.28 30.70 -34.39
CA THR A 404 -15.74 31.99 -34.93
C THR A 404 -16.60 32.72 -33.86
N ARG A 405 -16.19 33.94 -33.52
CA ARG A 405 -16.69 34.78 -32.39
C ARG A 405 -18.19 35.08 -32.37
N SER A 406 -18.94 34.78 -33.44
CA SER A 406 -20.36 35.07 -33.57
C SER A 406 -21.31 34.04 -32.95
N SER A 407 -20.84 32.87 -32.47
CA SER A 407 -21.69 31.83 -31.89
C SER A 407 -21.48 31.70 -30.38
N GLY A 408 -21.91 32.72 -29.63
CA GLY A 408 -21.74 32.90 -28.18
C GLY A 408 -22.14 31.71 -27.31
N GLY A 409 -21.14 31.03 -26.73
CA GLY A 409 -21.28 30.04 -25.66
C GLY A 409 -19.95 29.63 -25.12
N ALA A 410 -19.78 29.69 -23.79
CA ALA A 410 -18.56 29.41 -23.07
C ALA A 410 -18.10 27.96 -23.05
N GLY A 411 -18.79 27.03 -23.74
CA GLY A 411 -18.44 25.60 -23.71
C GLY A 411 -18.75 24.91 -22.37
N LEU A 412 -19.61 25.50 -21.54
CA LEU A 412 -19.99 24.93 -20.23
C LEU A 412 -21.28 24.14 -20.26
N GLY A 413 -22.21 24.39 -21.21
CA GLY A 413 -23.56 23.84 -21.19
C GLY A 413 -23.63 22.30 -21.22
N LEU A 414 -22.82 21.63 -22.06
CA LEU A 414 -22.77 20.17 -22.09
C LEU A 414 -22.08 19.58 -20.86
N ALA A 415 -21.07 20.24 -20.34
CA ALA A 415 -20.41 19.85 -19.10
C ALA A 415 -21.37 19.94 -17.90
N ILE A 416 -22.19 21.00 -17.84
CA ILE A 416 -23.24 21.17 -16.84
C ILE A 416 -24.30 20.07 -16.99
N ALA A 417 -24.77 19.82 -18.20
CA ALA A 417 -25.75 18.75 -18.47
C ALA A 417 -25.23 17.40 -17.94
N ARG A 418 -23.98 17.08 -18.21
CA ARG A 418 -23.35 15.85 -17.71
C ARG A 418 -23.35 15.79 -16.19
N ARG A 419 -22.92 16.86 -15.51
CA ARG A 419 -22.86 16.88 -14.05
C ARG A 419 -24.23 16.78 -13.39
N LEU A 420 -25.23 17.45 -13.97
CA LEU A 420 -26.61 17.37 -13.49
C LEU A 420 -27.17 15.96 -13.64
N VAL A 421 -26.98 15.34 -14.80
CA VAL A 421 -27.41 13.95 -15.04
C VAL A 421 -26.72 12.97 -14.12
N GLU A 422 -25.36 13.09 -13.94
CA GLU A 422 -24.58 12.27 -13.02
C GLU A 422 -25.06 12.44 -11.56
N ALA A 423 -25.40 13.66 -11.14
CA ALA A 423 -25.96 13.93 -9.82
C ALA A 423 -27.32 13.25 -9.57
N HIS A 424 -28.10 13.01 -10.63
CA HIS A 424 -29.33 12.23 -10.56
C HIS A 424 -29.13 10.72 -10.63
N GLY A 425 -27.86 10.23 -10.68
CA GLY A 425 -27.54 8.82 -10.84
C GLY A 425 -27.70 8.32 -12.28
N GLY A 426 -27.80 9.25 -13.22
CA GLY A 426 -27.97 8.97 -14.63
C GLY A 426 -26.66 8.92 -15.41
N GLN A 427 -26.80 8.85 -16.74
CA GLN A 427 -25.68 8.85 -17.69
C GLN A 427 -26.07 9.67 -18.94
N ILE A 428 -25.09 10.41 -19.51
CA ILE A 428 -25.22 11.18 -20.74
C ILE A 428 -24.19 10.72 -21.76
N TRP A 429 -24.58 10.67 -23.04
CA TRP A 429 -23.69 10.33 -24.16
C TRP A 429 -24.15 11.01 -25.43
N ALA A 430 -23.32 11.00 -26.46
CA ALA A 430 -23.68 11.52 -27.77
C ALA A 430 -23.28 10.55 -28.89
N THR A 431 -24.04 10.58 -29.96
CA THR A 431 -23.71 9.93 -31.22
C THR A 431 -23.86 10.96 -32.34
N SER A 432 -22.88 11.04 -33.22
CA SER A 432 -22.85 12.03 -34.27
C SER A 432 -22.11 11.52 -35.50
N GLN A 433 -22.50 12.01 -36.66
CA GLN A 433 -21.79 11.84 -37.90
C GLN A 433 -21.70 13.21 -38.58
N LEU A 434 -20.48 13.57 -39.00
CA LEU A 434 -20.23 14.84 -39.66
C LEU A 434 -21.13 15.00 -40.89
N GLY A 435 -21.86 16.13 -40.97
CA GLY A 435 -22.83 16.41 -42.02
C GLY A 435 -24.23 15.77 -41.88
N HIS A 436 -24.45 14.94 -40.87
CA HIS A 436 -25.73 14.22 -40.65
C HIS A 436 -26.42 14.54 -39.31
N GLY A 437 -25.85 15.48 -38.55
CA GLY A 437 -26.39 15.90 -37.25
C GLY A 437 -25.85 15.13 -36.06
N THR A 438 -26.43 15.43 -34.87
CA THR A 438 -26.04 14.88 -33.61
C THR A 438 -27.24 14.39 -32.82
N THR A 439 -27.10 13.31 -32.07
CA THR A 439 -28.05 12.89 -31.05
C THR A 439 -27.34 12.89 -29.71
N VAL A 440 -27.74 13.77 -28.81
CA VAL A 440 -27.33 13.74 -27.41
C VAL A 440 -28.39 13.06 -26.60
N SER A 441 -28.05 12.05 -25.85
CA SER A 441 -28.95 11.24 -25.06
C SER A 441 -28.56 11.23 -23.62
N PHE A 442 -29.50 11.28 -22.70
CA PHE A 442 -29.28 11.05 -21.30
C PHE A 442 -30.35 10.15 -20.69
N ARG A 443 -29.99 9.39 -19.70
CA ARG A 443 -30.93 8.55 -18.96
C ARG A 443 -30.91 8.88 -17.48
N VAL A 444 -32.06 8.73 -16.83
CA VAL A 444 -32.24 8.84 -15.39
C VAL A 444 -33.01 7.63 -14.88
N PRO A 445 -32.82 7.21 -13.62
CA PRO A 445 -33.57 6.08 -13.07
C PRO A 445 -35.07 6.32 -13.02
N VAL A 446 -35.83 5.26 -13.21
CA VAL A 446 -37.30 5.26 -12.99
C VAL A 446 -37.56 5.49 -11.50
N ALA A 447 -38.63 6.21 -11.17
CA ALA A 447 -39.07 6.36 -9.79
C ALA A 447 -39.37 4.99 -9.19
N SER A 448 -38.65 4.64 -8.10
CA SER A 448 -38.91 3.37 -7.41
C SER A 448 -40.30 3.43 -6.75
N PRO A 449 -41.14 2.41 -6.91
CA PRO A 449 -42.47 2.41 -6.32
C PRO A 449 -42.50 2.35 -4.79
N LEU A 450 -41.31 2.40 -4.11
CA LEU A 450 -41.17 2.21 -2.70
C LEU A 450 -40.50 3.38 -1.94
N SER A 451 -40.47 4.59 -2.48
CA SER A 451 -40.09 5.75 -1.67
C SER A 451 -41.34 6.48 -1.20
N PRO A 452 -41.86 6.22 0.03
CA PRO A 452 -42.89 7.10 0.56
C PRO A 452 -42.26 8.50 0.66
N ALA A 453 -43.00 9.50 0.13
CA ALA A 453 -42.64 10.90 0.32
C ALA A 453 -42.21 11.11 1.77
N THR A 454 -40.99 11.51 1.96
CA THR A 454 -40.52 11.99 3.26
C THR A 454 -41.35 13.25 3.54
N SER A 455 -42.43 13.05 4.28
CA SER A 455 -43.25 14.14 4.82
C SER A 455 -42.26 15.02 5.60
N TYR A 456 -42.05 16.22 5.10
CA TYR A 456 -41.37 17.26 5.85
C TYR A 456 -42.08 17.39 7.19
N GLU A 457 -41.49 16.90 8.26
CA GLU A 457 -41.80 17.32 9.61
C GLU A 457 -41.67 18.85 9.60
N GLN A 458 -42.80 19.51 9.73
CA GLN A 458 -42.86 20.96 9.95
C GLN A 458 -41.97 21.24 11.16
N GLU A 459 -40.89 21.94 10.94
CA GLU A 459 -40.11 22.54 12.02
C GLU A 459 -41.08 23.32 12.91
N PRO A 460 -41.14 23.11 14.23
CA PRO A 460 -41.99 23.84 15.11
C PRO A 460 -41.63 25.33 15.01
N ALA A 461 -42.63 26.17 14.73
CA ALA A 461 -42.55 27.62 14.66
C ALA A 461 -41.74 28.13 15.88
N ILE A 462 -40.56 28.67 15.64
CA ILE A 462 -39.78 29.37 16.64
C ILE A 462 -40.52 30.69 16.95
N HIS A 463 -41.17 30.74 18.11
CA HIS A 463 -41.69 31.97 18.65
C HIS A 463 -40.53 32.98 18.86
N PRO A 464 -40.69 34.24 18.45
CA PRO A 464 -39.68 35.27 18.71
C PRO A 464 -39.67 35.61 20.18
N THR A 465 -38.70 35.02 20.91
CA THR A 465 -38.42 35.45 22.31
C THR A 465 -37.57 36.71 22.28
N GLN A 466 -38.12 37.74 22.83
CA GLN A 466 -37.61 39.06 23.15
C GLN A 466 -36.13 39.07 23.58
N TRP A 467 -35.37 39.99 22.97
CA TRP A 467 -34.05 40.41 23.46
C TRP A 467 -34.26 41.37 24.64
N PRO A 468 -33.64 41.21 25.80
CA PRO A 468 -33.53 42.26 26.80
C PRO A 468 -32.38 43.22 26.41
N LEU A 469 -32.59 44.51 26.69
CA LEU A 469 -31.75 45.68 26.52
C LEU A 469 -30.32 45.55 27.09
#